data_667cc1e151f40b0ad019e3ba462c8b69
#
_entry.id   667cc1e151f40b0ad019e3ba462c8b69
#
_cell.length_a   1.000
_cell.length_b   1.000
_cell.length_c   1.000
_cell.angle_alpha   90.00
_cell.angle_beta   90.00
_cell.angle_gamma   90.00
#
_symmetry.space_group_name_H-M   'P 1'
#
loop_
_entity.id
_entity.type
_entity.pdbx_description
1 polymer ?
#
loop_
_entity_poly.entity_id
_entity_poly.type
_entity_poly.pdbx_seq_one_letter_code
_entity_poly.pdbx_strand_id
1 'polypeptide(L)'
;MTRLIALLCLSSALSLAGSWSGVLVDAKCYDSEERNVNPTDTLTHVDRDQNSEIRYCSPHSKTKAFALVQQDGSTYKLDSAGNLKAVDLVRKTGKQPRFPVAITGEMNGNTIQVDSISVIK
;
A
#
# COMPACT_ATOMS: atom_id res chain seq x y z
N MET A 1 -43.16 25.00 -11.34
CA MET A 1 -42.58 24.82 -11.34
C MET A 1 -41.90 24.13 -10.81
N THR A 2 -41.59 23.69 -10.70
CA THR A 2 -40.92 23.18 -10.15
C THR A 2 -40.00 22.54 -10.20
N ARG A 3 -39.41 22.31 -10.01
CA ARG A 3 -38.45 21.86 -10.01
C ARG A 3 -37.75 21.07 -9.51
N LEU A 4 -37.42 20.55 -9.42
CA LEU A 4 -36.69 19.85 -8.93
C LEU A 4 -35.72 19.36 -8.78
N ILE A 5 -35.29 19.16 -8.77
CA ILE A 5 -34.41 18.97 -8.61
C ILE A 5 -33.71 18.17 -8.32
N ALA A 6 -33.29 17.81 -8.24
CA ALA A 6 -32.50 17.18 -7.95
C ALA A 6 -31.80 16.64 -7.61
N LEU A 7 -31.67 16.41 -7.56
CA LEU A 7 -30.84 15.94 -7.17
C LEU A 7 -30.16 15.27 -6.97
N LEU A 8 -29.98 15.08 -6.95
CA LEU A 8 -29.32 14.54 -6.69
C LEU A 8 -28.47 13.89 -6.56
N CYS A 9 -28.14 13.55 -6.86
CA CYS A 9 -27.34 13.07 -6.94
C CYS A 9 -26.49 12.74 -6.37
N LEU A 10 -26.34 12.81 -5.98
CA LEU A 10 -25.61 12.69 -5.31
C LEU A 10 -25.12 11.64 -5.06
N SER A 11 -25.08 11.03 -5.23
CA SER A 11 -24.76 10.09 -5.02
C SER A 11 -23.74 9.64 -4.89
N SER A 12 -23.46 9.57 -4.94
CA SER A 12 -22.62 9.26 -4.88
C SER A 12 -21.74 8.73 -4.57
N ALA A 13 -21.40 8.74 -4.91
CA ALA A 13 -20.31 8.47 -4.89
C ALA A 13 -19.73 8.11 -3.73
N LEU A 14 -19.60 7.30 -3.46
CA LEU A 14 -19.04 6.89 -2.51
C LEU A 14 -17.71 6.55 -2.71
N SER A 15 -16.89 7.22 -3.36
CA SER A 15 -15.52 6.96 -3.42
C SER A 15 -14.99 7.11 -2.01
N LEU A 16 -14.27 6.12 -1.56
CA LEU A 16 -13.73 6.17 -0.24
C LEU A 16 -12.35 6.79 -0.33
N ALA A 17 -12.34 8.09 -0.53
CA ALA A 17 -11.10 8.86 -0.53
C ALA A 17 -10.48 8.77 0.85
N GLY A 18 -9.17 8.61 0.91
CA GLY A 18 -8.50 8.51 2.19
C GLY A 18 -7.01 8.68 2.07
N SER A 19 -6.35 8.48 3.21
CA SER A 19 -4.90 8.49 3.26
C SER A 19 -4.44 7.34 4.15
N TRP A 20 -3.33 6.78 3.78
CA TRP A 20 -2.76 5.64 4.49
C TRP A 20 -1.27 5.86 4.64
N SER A 21 -0.71 5.37 5.73
CA SER A 21 0.73 5.40 5.90
C SER A 21 1.20 4.01 6.30
N GLY A 22 2.41 3.69 5.90
CA GLY A 22 2.98 2.39 6.20
C GLY A 22 4.31 2.25 5.50
N VAL A 23 4.72 1.02 5.31
CA VAL A 23 6.00 0.72 4.67
C VAL A 23 5.74 0.12 3.31
N LEU A 24 6.44 0.64 2.32
CA LEU A 24 6.32 0.14 0.95
C LEU A 24 7.17 -1.13 0.82
N VAL A 25 6.63 -2.15 0.18
CA VAL A 25 7.35 -3.39 -0.07
C VAL A 25 7.16 -3.82 -1.52
N ASP A 26 8.05 -4.70 -1.97
CA ASP A 26 7.88 -5.39 -3.24
C ASP A 26 6.73 -6.38 -3.05
N ALA A 27 5.64 -6.17 -3.76
CA ALA A 27 4.42 -6.95 -3.55
C ALA A 27 4.62 -8.44 -3.80
N LYS A 28 5.35 -8.76 -4.84
CA LYS A 28 5.57 -10.16 -5.19
C LYS A 28 6.40 -10.88 -4.14
N CYS A 29 7.46 -10.23 -3.69
CA CYS A 29 8.32 -10.76 -2.65
C CYS A 29 7.54 -10.96 -1.36
N TYR A 30 6.81 -9.94 -0.94
CA TYR A 30 6.10 -9.96 0.33
C TYR A 30 5.00 -11.04 0.32
N ASP A 31 4.28 -11.14 -0.78
CA ASP A 31 3.23 -12.13 -0.93
C ASP A 31 3.80 -13.55 -0.83
N SER A 32 4.97 -13.76 -1.41
CA SER A 32 5.65 -15.04 -1.37
C SER A 32 6.11 -15.37 0.05
N GLU A 33 6.64 -14.39 0.78
CA GLU A 33 7.08 -14.60 2.15
C GLU A 33 5.91 -14.88 3.08
N GLU A 34 4.78 -14.21 2.87
CA GLU A 34 3.59 -14.43 3.67
C GLU A 34 3.07 -15.85 3.51
N ARG A 35 3.17 -16.41 2.33
CA ARG A 35 2.73 -17.79 2.09
C ARG A 35 3.66 -18.81 2.74
N ASN A 36 4.87 -18.42 3.05
CA ASN A 36 5.85 -19.32 3.64
C ASN A 36 5.87 -19.27 5.17
N VAL A 37 5.04 -18.42 5.75
CA VAL A 37 4.97 -18.31 7.20
C VAL A 37 4.42 -19.62 7.77
N ASN A 38 5.08 -20.17 8.77
CA ASN A 38 4.66 -21.40 9.41
C ASN A 38 3.40 -21.11 10.27
N PRO A 39 2.28 -21.76 9.98
CA PRO A 39 1.06 -21.48 10.72
C PRO A 39 1.12 -21.86 12.18
N THR A 40 2.15 -22.60 12.61
CA THR A 40 2.29 -22.95 14.02
C THR A 40 3.10 -21.92 14.80
N ASP A 41 3.62 -20.89 14.13
CA ASP A 41 4.37 -19.86 14.81
C ASP A 41 3.50 -19.16 15.84
N THR A 42 4.09 -18.81 16.96
CA THR A 42 3.36 -18.11 18.00
C THR A 42 3.21 -16.64 17.66
N LEU A 43 2.23 -15.99 18.30
CA LEU A 43 2.00 -14.58 18.08
C LEU A 43 3.21 -13.73 18.43
N THR A 44 4.03 -14.18 19.38
CA THR A 44 5.22 -13.43 19.75
C THR A 44 6.25 -13.37 18.62
N HIS A 45 6.20 -14.32 17.70
CA HIS A 45 7.14 -14.34 16.60
C HIS A 45 6.62 -13.58 15.38
N VAL A 46 5.34 -13.37 15.30
CA VAL A 46 4.72 -12.73 14.13
C VAL A 46 5.28 -11.34 13.88
N ASP A 47 5.39 -10.51 14.92
CA ASP A 47 5.88 -9.15 14.75
C ASP A 47 7.32 -9.13 14.25
N ARG A 48 8.15 -10.03 14.76
CA ARG A 48 9.53 -10.09 14.31
C ARG A 48 9.61 -10.57 12.87
N ASP A 49 8.81 -11.58 12.54
CA ASP A 49 8.79 -12.13 11.19
C ASP A 49 8.32 -11.06 10.20
N GLN A 50 7.32 -10.28 10.57
CA GLN A 50 6.82 -9.21 9.74
C GLN A 50 7.91 -8.16 9.45
N ASN A 51 8.63 -7.76 10.48
CA ASN A 51 9.71 -6.78 10.30
C ASN A 51 10.83 -7.32 9.42
N SER A 52 11.16 -8.60 9.58
CA SER A 52 12.17 -9.25 8.74
C SER A 52 11.71 -9.31 7.30
N GLU A 53 10.45 -9.66 7.09
CA GLU A 53 9.87 -9.74 5.75
C GLU A 53 9.88 -8.38 5.07
N ILE A 54 9.54 -7.33 5.81
CA ILE A 54 9.54 -5.97 5.30
C ILE A 54 10.93 -5.59 4.82
N ARG A 55 11.96 -5.89 5.61
CA ARG A 55 13.33 -5.57 5.22
C ARG A 55 13.78 -6.39 4.03
N TYR A 56 13.46 -7.68 4.06
CA TYR A 56 13.83 -8.57 2.97
C TYR A 56 13.17 -8.17 1.66
N CYS A 57 11.94 -7.71 1.74
CA CYS A 57 11.15 -7.33 0.58
C CYS A 57 11.11 -5.82 0.34
N SER A 58 12.07 -5.09 0.89
CA SER A 58 12.13 -3.65 0.64
C SER A 58 12.28 -3.39 -0.85
N PRO A 59 11.64 -2.35 -1.38
CA PRO A 59 11.69 -2.07 -2.81
C PRO A 59 13.11 -1.84 -3.31
N HIS A 60 13.35 -2.26 -4.53
CA HIS A 60 14.65 -2.05 -5.19
C HIS A 60 14.40 -1.62 -6.64
N SER A 61 15.48 -1.41 -7.37
CA SER A 61 15.40 -0.82 -8.71
C SER A 61 14.59 -1.65 -9.70
N LYS A 62 14.42 -2.93 -9.45
CA LYS A 62 13.67 -3.82 -10.36
C LYS A 62 12.24 -4.07 -9.91
N THR A 63 11.85 -3.56 -8.76
CA THR A 63 10.49 -3.75 -8.26
C THR A 63 9.51 -3.00 -9.15
N LYS A 64 8.46 -3.69 -9.58
CA LYS A 64 7.44 -3.10 -10.45
C LYS A 64 6.05 -3.13 -9.85
N ALA A 65 5.80 -3.99 -8.89
CA ALA A 65 4.53 -4.07 -8.19
C ALA A 65 4.79 -3.87 -6.71
N PHE A 66 4.01 -3.01 -6.10
CA PHE A 66 4.24 -2.60 -4.72
C PHE A 66 3.01 -2.84 -3.86
N ALA A 67 3.25 -2.98 -2.57
CA ALA A 67 2.18 -3.04 -1.58
C ALA A 67 2.57 -2.17 -0.41
N LEU A 68 1.55 -1.74 0.33
CA LEU A 68 1.72 -0.96 1.53
C LEU A 68 1.39 -1.85 2.71
N VAL A 69 2.33 -1.96 3.65
CA VAL A 69 2.12 -2.74 4.88
C VAL A 69 1.97 -1.74 6.00
N GLN A 70 0.79 -1.73 6.62
CA GLN A 70 0.51 -0.83 7.74
C GLN A 70 0.99 -1.43 9.04
N GLN A 71 1.04 -0.60 10.06
CA GLN A 71 1.56 -0.99 11.36
C GLN A 71 0.78 -2.16 11.97
N ASP A 72 -0.51 -2.22 11.71
CA ASP A 72 -1.36 -3.30 12.22
C ASP A 72 -1.27 -4.60 11.39
N GLY A 73 -0.41 -4.62 10.39
CA GLY A 73 -0.24 -5.79 9.54
C GLY A 73 -1.09 -5.81 8.29
N SER A 74 -2.03 -4.88 8.16
CA SER A 74 -2.88 -4.81 6.96
C SER A 74 -2.01 -4.52 5.75
N THR A 75 -2.30 -5.17 4.65
CA THR A 75 -1.53 -5.04 3.41
C THR A 75 -2.46 -4.67 2.28
N TYR A 76 -2.09 -3.63 1.53
CA TYR A 76 -2.87 -3.19 0.38
C TYR A 76 -1.97 -3.06 -0.83
N LYS A 77 -2.44 -3.52 -1.97
CA LYS A 77 -1.69 -3.39 -3.21
C LYS A 77 -1.93 -2.02 -3.81
N LEU A 78 -0.99 -1.54 -4.58
CA LEU A 78 -1.17 -0.31 -5.33
C LEU A 78 -1.70 -0.64 -6.72
N ASP A 79 -2.49 0.27 -7.29
CA ASP A 79 -2.96 0.10 -8.66
C ASP A 79 -1.83 0.40 -9.65
N SER A 80 -2.10 0.29 -10.94
CA SER A 80 -1.08 0.50 -11.97
C SER A 80 -0.45 1.87 -11.89
N ALA A 81 -1.26 2.90 -11.71
CA ALA A 81 -0.75 4.27 -11.58
C ALA A 81 0.12 4.42 -10.34
N GLY A 82 -0.32 3.79 -9.23
CA GLY A 82 0.44 3.82 -7.99
C GLY A 82 1.77 3.12 -8.12
N ASN A 83 1.79 2.00 -8.83
CA ASN A 83 3.04 1.27 -9.05
C ASN A 83 4.04 2.13 -9.84
N LEU A 84 3.56 2.85 -10.84
CA LEU A 84 4.45 3.74 -11.62
C LEU A 84 5.00 4.87 -10.75
N LYS A 85 4.16 5.45 -9.91
CA LYS A 85 4.60 6.50 -8.99
C LYS A 85 5.61 5.96 -7.99
N ALA A 86 5.41 4.74 -7.53
CA ALA A 86 6.31 4.11 -6.58
C ALA A 86 7.66 3.79 -7.22
N VAL A 87 7.66 3.34 -8.48
CA VAL A 87 8.92 3.11 -9.20
C VAL A 87 9.75 4.39 -9.23
N ASP A 88 9.08 5.50 -9.56
CA ASP A 88 9.75 6.78 -9.63
C ASP A 88 10.29 7.22 -8.26
N LEU A 89 9.49 7.01 -7.22
CA LEU A 89 9.87 7.36 -5.87
C LEU A 89 11.09 6.57 -5.40
N VAL A 90 11.10 5.27 -5.66
CA VAL A 90 12.22 4.41 -5.29
C VAL A 90 13.48 4.82 -6.04
N ARG A 91 13.31 5.16 -7.32
CA ARG A 91 14.46 5.59 -8.12
C ARG A 91 15.07 6.86 -7.57
N LYS A 92 14.25 7.82 -7.18
CA LYS A 92 14.72 9.08 -6.64
C LYS A 92 15.31 8.98 -5.25
N THR A 93 14.72 8.11 -4.42
CA THR A 93 15.13 8.00 -3.03
C THR A 93 16.32 7.08 -2.83
N GLY A 94 16.42 6.06 -3.67
CA GLY A 94 17.43 5.03 -3.51
C GLY A 94 16.94 3.94 -2.56
N LYS A 95 17.69 2.86 -2.51
CA LYS A 95 17.32 1.70 -1.70
C LYS A 95 17.38 2.03 -0.21
N GLN A 96 16.38 1.59 0.51
CA GLN A 96 16.28 1.78 1.95
C GLN A 96 15.93 0.44 2.60
N PRO A 97 16.40 0.17 3.82
CA PRO A 97 15.99 -1.07 4.52
C PRO A 97 14.51 -1.08 4.84
N ARG A 98 13.93 0.10 5.10
CA ARG A 98 12.49 0.28 5.25
C ARG A 98 12.14 1.52 4.46
N PHE A 99 11.01 1.47 3.79
CA PHE A 99 10.61 2.54 2.90
C PHE A 99 9.26 3.13 3.35
N PRO A 100 9.26 3.97 4.39
CA PRO A 100 8.00 4.50 4.92
C PRO A 100 7.41 5.54 3.99
N VAL A 101 6.11 5.40 3.71
CA VAL A 101 5.43 6.29 2.78
C VAL A 101 4.05 6.67 3.28
N ALA A 102 3.57 7.79 2.78
CA ALA A 102 2.19 8.21 2.94
C ALA A 102 1.55 8.21 1.57
N ILE A 103 0.37 7.65 1.48
CA ILE A 103 -0.36 7.49 0.23
C ILE A 103 -1.73 8.13 0.37
N THR A 104 -2.15 8.89 -0.65
CA THR A 104 -3.54 9.32 -0.73
C THR A 104 -4.18 8.69 -1.96
N GLY A 105 -5.47 8.48 -1.92
CA GLY A 105 -6.19 7.89 -3.04
C GLY A 105 -7.53 7.35 -2.60
N GLU A 106 -7.98 6.31 -3.27
CA GLU A 106 -9.24 5.67 -2.99
C GLU A 106 -9.05 4.17 -2.85
N MET A 107 -9.72 3.59 -1.87
CA MET A 107 -9.63 2.16 -1.64
C MET A 107 -10.66 1.44 -2.50
N ASN A 108 -10.22 0.40 -3.20
CA ASN A 108 -11.09 -0.44 -4.00
C ASN A 108 -10.72 -1.89 -3.67
N GLY A 109 -11.50 -2.52 -2.80
CA GLY A 109 -11.16 -3.83 -2.28
C GLY A 109 -9.89 -3.75 -1.46
N ASN A 110 -8.87 -4.48 -1.85
CA ASN A 110 -7.58 -4.46 -1.18
C ASN A 110 -6.54 -3.68 -1.98
N THR A 111 -6.99 -2.90 -2.94
CA THR A 111 -6.11 -2.13 -3.81
C THR A 111 -6.37 -0.65 -3.60
N ILE A 112 -5.30 0.12 -3.45
CA ILE A 112 -5.40 1.57 -3.38
C ILE A 112 -5.22 2.14 -4.77
N GLN A 113 -6.22 2.90 -5.23
CA GLN A 113 -6.08 3.68 -6.45
C GLN A 113 -5.34 4.94 -6.05
N VAL A 114 -4.04 4.95 -6.29
CA VAL A 114 -3.14 5.96 -5.74
C VAL A 114 -3.27 7.30 -6.45
N ASP A 115 -3.50 8.34 -5.67
CA ASP A 115 -3.46 9.70 -6.15
C ASP A 115 -2.08 10.31 -5.93
N SER A 116 -1.53 10.13 -4.74
CA SER A 116 -0.17 10.60 -4.45
C SER A 116 0.54 9.65 -3.50
N ILE A 117 1.85 9.66 -3.56
CA ILE A 117 2.70 8.88 -2.68
C ILE A 117 3.95 9.69 -2.37
N SER A 118 4.34 9.71 -1.11
CA SER A 118 5.54 10.42 -0.70
C SER A 118 6.24 9.69 0.43
N VAL A 119 7.55 9.88 0.52
CA VAL A 119 8.34 9.28 1.60
C VAL A 119 8.10 10.07 2.87
N ILE A 120 7.95 9.36 3.97
CA ILE A 120 7.84 9.98 5.29
C ILE A 120 9.25 10.06 5.86
N LYS A 121 9.63 11.24 6.29
CA LYS A 121 10.95 11.46 6.87
C LYS A 121 10.92 11.54 8.37
#